data_15fa20bb7ed642557a37be2a3650ba94
#
_entry.id   15fa20bb7ed642557a37be2a3650ba94
#
_cell.length_a   1.000
_cell.length_b   1.000
_cell.length_c   1.000
_cell.angle_alpha   90.00
_cell.angle_beta   90.00
_cell.angle_gamma   90.00
#
_symmetry.space_group_name_H-M   'P 1'
#
loop_
_entity.id
_entity.type
_entity.pdbx_description
1 polymer ?
#
loop_
_entity_poly.entity_id
_entity_poly.type
_entity_poly.pdbx_seq_one_letter_code
_entity_poly.pdbx_strand_id
1 'polypeptide(L)'
;TEEGLLGAVTLTGLQGMLDPPRAAATAAVTACHSAGIAVKMITGDHAGTASAIAGAVGVLDRGEPPDQAVLTGAELAALPPEDFPDAVERASVFARVSPEQKLRLVEALQDKGHIVAMTGDGVNDAPALRQASIGVAMGRGGTEVAKDAADMVLVDDDFATIEAAVEEGRGVFDNLTKFITWTLPTNIGEGLVILVAIAAGAALPILPTQILWINMTTAVALGLMLAFEPKEDGIMTRPPRDPGQPLLTRALVGRILLVSSLLVAGSWWLFEWELANGATLPEARTAALNLFVVVEAFYLFSCRSLTRSAWHIGLFTNRWLIVGVVTQAVAQLVITYLPAMNTVFQTAPLDAGVWLRIFAIGVLVSLAVGAEKWLRARE
;
A
#
# COMPACT_ATOMS: atom_id res chain seq x y z
N THR A 1 -14.69 57.23 -34.84
CA THR A 1 -15.33 57.14 -33.55
C THR A 1 -16.07 55.80 -33.47
N GLU A 2 -16.05 55.08 -32.35
CA GLU A 2 -16.67 53.76 -32.14
C GLU A 2 -18.18 53.77 -32.51
N GLU A 3 -18.88 54.85 -32.32
CA GLU A 3 -20.30 54.99 -32.67
C GLU A 3 -20.59 54.89 -34.18
N GLY A 4 -19.68 55.25 -35.08
CA GLY A 4 -19.83 55.16 -36.53
C GLY A 4 -19.67 53.75 -37.06
N LEU A 5 -18.94 52.87 -36.36
CA LEU A 5 -18.74 51.50 -36.76
C LEU A 5 -19.95 50.59 -36.41
N LEU A 6 -20.63 50.86 -35.30
CA LEU A 6 -21.78 50.04 -34.85
C LEU A 6 -22.98 50.12 -35.80
N GLY A 7 -23.15 51.22 -36.54
CA GLY A 7 -24.20 51.37 -37.51
C GLY A 7 -23.93 50.70 -38.88
N ALA A 8 -22.69 50.24 -39.13
CA ALA A 8 -22.24 49.64 -40.40
C ALA A 8 -22.02 48.12 -40.32
N VAL A 9 -22.18 47.49 -39.16
CA VAL A 9 -21.94 46.06 -38.95
C VAL A 9 -23.27 45.29 -38.86
N THR A 10 -23.39 44.22 -39.61
CA THR A 10 -24.52 43.29 -39.51
C THR A 10 -24.07 42.02 -38.81
N LEU A 11 -24.75 41.62 -37.75
CA LEU A 11 -24.48 40.31 -37.09
C LEU A 11 -24.86 39.19 -38.06
N THR A 12 -23.88 38.46 -38.57
CA THR A 12 -24.06 37.37 -39.54
C THR A 12 -24.28 36.02 -38.86
N GLY A 13 -23.91 35.89 -37.57
CA GLY A 13 -24.10 34.66 -36.81
C GLY A 13 -23.21 34.57 -35.60
N LEU A 14 -23.44 33.59 -34.78
CA LEU A 14 -22.61 33.20 -33.65
C LEU A 14 -22.05 31.81 -33.91
N GLN A 15 -20.76 31.63 -33.70
CA GLN A 15 -20.11 30.32 -33.75
C GLN A 15 -19.64 29.93 -32.34
N GLY A 16 -20.17 28.83 -31.82
CA GLY A 16 -19.70 28.23 -30.55
C GLY A 16 -18.62 27.20 -30.82
N MET A 17 -17.54 27.25 -30.04
CA MET A 17 -16.52 26.23 -29.99
C MET A 17 -16.60 25.51 -28.66
N LEU A 18 -16.64 24.19 -28.68
CA LEU A 18 -16.66 23.35 -27.48
C LEU A 18 -15.57 22.29 -27.61
N ASP A 19 -14.70 22.20 -26.60
CA ASP A 19 -13.80 21.07 -26.44
C ASP A 19 -14.43 20.11 -25.40
N PRO A 20 -14.94 18.94 -25.83
CA PRO A 20 -15.66 18.04 -24.94
C PRO A 20 -14.70 17.38 -23.95
N PRO A 21 -15.13 17.13 -22.70
CA PRO A 21 -14.36 16.38 -21.74
C PRO A 21 -13.99 14.98 -22.25
N ARG A 22 -12.79 14.52 -21.92
CA ARG A 22 -12.34 13.17 -22.27
C ARG A 22 -13.14 12.12 -21.48
N ALA A 23 -13.64 11.09 -22.17
CA ALA A 23 -14.41 10.01 -21.53
C ALA A 23 -13.60 9.29 -20.41
N ALA A 24 -12.29 9.14 -20.61
CA ALA A 24 -11.38 8.58 -19.61
C ALA A 24 -11.37 9.40 -18.31
N ALA A 25 -11.38 10.74 -18.40
CA ALA A 25 -11.41 11.61 -17.24
C ALA A 25 -12.69 11.45 -16.43
N THR A 26 -13.86 11.33 -17.09
CA THR A 26 -15.14 11.08 -16.41
C THR A 26 -15.14 9.74 -15.68
N ALA A 27 -14.63 8.68 -16.30
CA ALA A 27 -14.51 7.37 -15.66
C ALA A 27 -13.58 7.41 -14.44
N ALA A 28 -12.44 8.09 -14.57
CA ALA A 28 -11.46 8.23 -13.48
C ALA A 28 -12.02 9.03 -12.30
N VAL A 29 -12.75 10.14 -12.55
CA VAL A 29 -13.43 10.90 -11.48
C VAL A 29 -14.43 10.03 -10.75
N THR A 30 -15.22 9.25 -11.48
CA THR A 30 -16.20 8.31 -10.88
C THR A 30 -15.49 7.26 -10.01
N ALA A 31 -14.39 6.70 -10.48
CA ALA A 31 -13.58 5.74 -9.72
C ALA A 31 -12.97 6.38 -8.46
N CYS A 32 -12.47 7.62 -8.56
CA CYS A 32 -11.96 8.37 -7.39
C CYS A 32 -13.07 8.57 -6.35
N HIS A 33 -14.27 9.00 -6.74
CA HIS A 33 -15.41 9.16 -5.81
C HIS A 33 -15.79 7.83 -5.17
N SER A 34 -15.84 6.73 -5.94
CA SER A 34 -16.09 5.39 -5.41
C SER A 34 -15.03 4.96 -4.38
N ALA A 35 -13.81 5.44 -4.56
CA ALA A 35 -12.68 5.21 -3.67
C ALA A 35 -12.64 6.17 -2.45
N GLY A 36 -13.65 7.03 -2.29
CA GLY A 36 -13.73 8.03 -1.21
C GLY A 36 -12.75 9.18 -1.39
N ILE A 37 -12.29 9.44 -2.62
CA ILE A 37 -11.36 10.54 -2.94
C ILE A 37 -12.17 11.69 -3.51
N ALA A 38 -12.11 12.84 -2.84
CA ALA A 38 -12.71 14.07 -3.35
C ALA A 38 -11.86 14.63 -4.50
N VAL A 39 -12.49 14.88 -5.65
CA VAL A 39 -11.85 15.52 -6.80
C VAL A 39 -12.31 16.97 -6.85
N LYS A 40 -11.36 17.90 -6.89
CA LYS A 40 -11.61 19.33 -6.95
C LYS A 40 -11.03 19.91 -8.23
N MET A 41 -11.79 20.80 -8.89
CA MET A 41 -11.38 21.44 -10.14
C MET A 41 -10.89 22.86 -9.87
N ILE A 42 -9.69 23.18 -10.32
CA ILE A 42 -9.13 24.52 -10.28
C ILE A 42 -8.89 24.99 -11.72
N THR A 43 -9.46 26.13 -12.11
CA THR A 43 -9.37 26.61 -13.49
C THR A 43 -9.26 28.13 -13.56
N GLY A 44 -8.66 28.62 -14.66
CA GLY A 44 -8.69 30.02 -15.05
C GLY A 44 -9.98 30.46 -15.75
N ASP A 45 -10.87 29.53 -16.08
CA ASP A 45 -12.11 29.78 -16.80
C ASP A 45 -13.15 30.53 -15.96
N HIS A 46 -14.17 31.03 -16.64
CA HIS A 46 -15.35 31.65 -16.00
C HIS A 46 -16.14 30.59 -15.23
N ALA A 47 -16.71 30.98 -14.07
CA ALA A 47 -17.46 30.08 -13.18
C ALA A 47 -18.55 29.26 -13.91
N GLY A 48 -19.29 29.85 -14.84
CA GLY A 48 -20.31 29.15 -15.63
C GLY A 48 -19.73 28.04 -16.51
N THR A 49 -18.59 28.29 -17.15
CA THR A 49 -17.87 27.30 -17.97
C THR A 49 -17.32 26.19 -17.08
N ALA A 50 -16.66 26.57 -15.98
CA ALA A 50 -16.11 25.63 -15.01
C ALA A 50 -17.18 24.72 -14.42
N SER A 51 -18.34 25.26 -14.04
CA SER A 51 -19.49 24.49 -13.53
C SER A 51 -20.03 23.50 -14.59
N ALA A 52 -20.17 23.92 -15.84
CA ALA A 52 -20.66 23.07 -16.91
C ALA A 52 -19.70 21.89 -17.18
N ILE A 53 -18.39 22.16 -17.23
CA ILE A 53 -17.35 21.12 -17.41
C ILE A 53 -17.32 20.19 -16.19
N ALA A 54 -17.31 20.73 -14.99
CA ALA A 54 -17.29 19.95 -13.75
C ALA A 54 -18.50 19.02 -13.64
N GLY A 55 -19.69 19.48 -14.01
CA GLY A 55 -20.89 18.64 -14.11
C GLY A 55 -20.79 17.56 -15.20
N ALA A 56 -20.16 17.87 -16.34
CA ALA A 56 -19.98 16.92 -17.43
C ALA A 56 -18.98 15.79 -17.09
N VAL A 57 -17.90 16.11 -16.31
CA VAL A 57 -16.90 15.11 -15.88
C VAL A 57 -17.28 14.42 -14.56
N GLY A 58 -18.33 14.88 -13.86
CA GLY A 58 -18.80 14.27 -12.63
C GLY A 58 -18.07 14.76 -11.35
N VAL A 59 -17.37 15.90 -11.41
CA VAL A 59 -16.79 16.58 -10.22
C VAL A 59 -17.89 17.20 -9.36
N LEU A 60 -18.94 17.70 -9.99
CA LEU A 60 -20.15 18.18 -9.31
C LEU A 60 -21.22 17.10 -9.31
N ASP A 61 -21.81 16.83 -8.16
CA ASP A 61 -22.96 15.94 -8.05
C ASP A 61 -24.22 16.55 -8.68
N ARG A 62 -25.05 15.69 -9.32
CA ARG A 62 -26.33 16.12 -9.88
C ARG A 62 -27.29 16.47 -8.75
N GLY A 63 -27.40 17.76 -8.45
CA GLY A 63 -28.31 18.27 -7.42
C GLY A 63 -27.63 19.15 -6.37
N GLU A 64 -26.33 19.26 -6.40
CA GLU A 64 -25.61 20.23 -5.57
C GLU A 64 -25.91 21.67 -6.06
N PRO A 65 -26.31 22.61 -5.18
CA PRO A 65 -26.52 23.99 -5.59
C PRO A 65 -25.21 24.61 -6.10
N PRO A 66 -25.15 25.13 -7.34
CA PRO A 66 -23.92 25.67 -7.91
C PRO A 66 -23.26 26.76 -7.07
N ASP A 67 -24.04 27.52 -6.34
CA ASP A 67 -23.64 28.65 -5.48
C ASP A 67 -22.86 28.22 -4.22
N GLN A 68 -22.88 26.94 -3.84
CA GLN A 68 -22.11 26.41 -2.73
C GLN A 68 -20.93 25.54 -3.20
N ALA A 69 -21.01 24.95 -4.37
CA ALA A 69 -20.03 24.05 -4.93
C ALA A 69 -18.97 24.75 -5.81
N VAL A 70 -19.24 25.98 -6.27
CA VAL A 70 -18.34 26.76 -7.15
C VAL A 70 -17.98 28.07 -6.48
N LEU A 71 -16.68 28.30 -6.30
CA LEU A 71 -16.13 29.57 -5.76
C LEU A 71 -15.20 30.21 -6.79
N THR A 72 -15.33 31.53 -6.92
CA THR A 72 -14.41 32.33 -7.74
C THR A 72 -13.24 32.86 -6.90
N GLY A 73 -12.12 33.24 -7.55
CA GLY A 73 -11.01 33.87 -6.89
C GLY A 73 -11.37 35.16 -6.17
N ALA A 74 -12.37 35.91 -6.65
CA ALA A 74 -12.89 37.10 -6.00
C ALA A 74 -13.65 36.81 -4.71
N GLU A 75 -14.50 35.75 -4.73
CA GLU A 75 -15.23 35.29 -3.55
C GLU A 75 -14.27 34.71 -2.52
N LEU A 76 -13.27 33.91 -2.92
CA LEU A 76 -12.22 33.42 -2.04
C LEU A 76 -11.42 34.54 -1.36
N ALA A 77 -11.14 35.62 -2.08
CA ALA A 77 -10.43 36.79 -1.52
C ALA A 77 -11.28 37.62 -0.53
N ALA A 78 -12.61 37.52 -0.65
CA ALA A 78 -13.55 38.22 0.22
C ALA A 78 -13.88 37.44 1.53
N LEU A 79 -13.53 36.15 1.61
CA LEU A 79 -13.78 35.31 2.79
C LEU A 79 -12.92 35.75 3.97
N PRO A 80 -13.47 35.79 5.18
CA PRO A 80 -12.69 35.86 6.42
C PRO A 80 -11.69 34.70 6.49
N PRO A 81 -10.47 34.93 7.03
CA PRO A 81 -9.46 33.85 7.12
C PRO A 81 -9.95 32.59 7.86
N GLU A 82 -10.80 32.79 8.88
CA GLU A 82 -11.39 31.72 9.68
C GLU A 82 -12.39 30.82 8.87
N ASP A 83 -13.09 31.41 7.91
CA ASP A 83 -14.09 30.68 7.10
C ASP A 83 -13.49 30.05 5.86
N PHE A 84 -12.26 30.45 5.48
CA PHE A 84 -11.61 30.00 4.24
C PHE A 84 -11.41 28.47 4.17
N PRO A 85 -10.89 27.79 5.21
CA PRO A 85 -10.70 26.34 5.15
C PRO A 85 -12.01 25.57 4.98
N ASP A 86 -13.08 25.99 5.67
CA ASP A 86 -14.39 25.33 5.58
C ASP A 86 -15.05 25.55 4.22
N ALA A 87 -14.90 26.73 3.63
CA ALA A 87 -15.39 27.03 2.30
C ALA A 87 -14.64 26.20 1.24
N VAL A 88 -13.31 26.07 1.37
CA VAL A 88 -12.48 25.26 0.47
C VAL A 88 -12.82 23.77 0.58
N GLU A 89 -13.12 23.28 1.77
CA GLU A 89 -13.50 21.88 1.97
C GLU A 89 -14.84 21.57 1.28
N ARG A 90 -15.84 22.45 1.41
CA ARG A 90 -17.17 22.27 0.80
C ARG A 90 -17.17 22.43 -0.71
N ALA A 91 -16.45 23.42 -1.23
CA ALA A 91 -16.46 23.70 -2.66
C ALA A 91 -15.70 22.63 -3.47
N SER A 92 -16.24 22.29 -4.64
CA SER A 92 -15.65 21.31 -5.57
C SER A 92 -14.98 21.99 -6.78
N VAL A 93 -15.32 23.27 -7.08
CA VAL A 93 -14.81 23.99 -8.25
C VAL A 93 -14.32 25.38 -7.85
N PHE A 94 -13.12 25.71 -8.30
CA PHE A 94 -12.48 27.02 -8.08
C PHE A 94 -12.16 27.68 -9.43
N ALA A 95 -12.89 28.76 -9.74
CA ALA A 95 -12.81 29.45 -11.02
C ALA A 95 -12.04 30.77 -10.92
N ARG A 96 -11.25 31.11 -11.92
CA ARG A 96 -10.45 32.36 -11.98
C ARG A 96 -9.57 32.59 -10.77
N VAL A 97 -8.93 31.55 -10.26
CA VAL A 97 -8.01 31.64 -9.13
C VAL A 97 -6.61 32.05 -9.56
N SER A 98 -5.96 32.87 -8.72
CA SER A 98 -4.57 33.26 -8.91
C SER A 98 -3.61 32.13 -8.47
N PRO A 99 -2.34 32.15 -8.90
CA PRO A 99 -1.33 31.18 -8.45
C PRO A 99 -1.19 31.13 -6.93
N GLU A 100 -1.24 32.27 -6.27
CA GLU A 100 -1.17 32.39 -4.82
C GLU A 100 -2.39 31.74 -4.14
N GLN A 101 -3.58 31.90 -4.72
CA GLN A 101 -4.77 31.23 -4.23
C GLN A 101 -4.71 29.72 -4.40
N LYS A 102 -4.10 29.19 -5.50
CA LYS A 102 -3.90 27.74 -5.66
C LYS A 102 -3.07 27.16 -4.52
N LEU A 103 -2.01 27.84 -4.11
CA LEU A 103 -1.20 27.44 -2.97
C LEU A 103 -2.04 27.42 -1.67
N ARG A 104 -2.78 28.49 -1.41
CA ARG A 104 -3.64 28.58 -0.21
C ARG A 104 -4.76 27.52 -0.17
N LEU A 105 -5.28 27.10 -1.34
CA LEU A 105 -6.24 25.99 -1.41
C LEU A 105 -5.62 24.67 -0.93
N VAL A 106 -4.40 24.40 -1.36
CA VAL A 106 -3.66 23.18 -0.93
C VAL A 106 -3.40 23.22 0.57
N GLU A 107 -2.89 24.35 1.08
CA GLU A 107 -2.60 24.56 2.51
C GLU A 107 -3.87 24.38 3.36
N ALA A 108 -4.98 24.99 2.96
CA ALA A 108 -6.26 24.90 3.69
C ALA A 108 -6.79 23.44 3.77
N LEU A 109 -6.64 22.64 2.72
CA LEU A 109 -7.01 21.24 2.74
C LEU A 109 -6.06 20.41 3.61
N GLN A 110 -4.76 20.72 3.59
CA GLN A 110 -3.77 20.06 4.46
C GLN A 110 -4.01 20.39 5.94
N ASP A 111 -4.36 21.63 6.27
CA ASP A 111 -4.71 22.06 7.64
C ASP A 111 -5.95 21.34 8.17
N LYS A 112 -6.86 20.92 7.28
CA LYS A 112 -7.99 20.03 7.59
C LYS A 112 -7.60 18.55 7.76
N GLY A 113 -6.33 18.22 7.58
CA GLY A 113 -5.80 16.84 7.71
C GLY A 113 -5.91 16.01 6.45
N HIS A 114 -6.26 16.60 5.30
CA HIS A 114 -6.31 15.86 4.03
C HIS A 114 -4.91 15.64 3.44
N ILE A 115 -4.72 14.50 2.81
CA ILE A 115 -3.59 14.25 1.90
C ILE A 115 -3.99 14.76 0.52
N VAL A 116 -3.29 15.77 0.05
CA VAL A 116 -3.62 16.50 -1.18
C VAL A 116 -2.69 16.11 -2.31
N ALA A 117 -3.25 15.61 -3.41
CA ALA A 117 -2.55 15.52 -4.69
C ALA A 117 -2.92 16.75 -5.53
N MET A 118 -1.93 17.47 -6.02
CA MET A 118 -2.11 18.65 -6.89
C MET A 118 -1.59 18.33 -8.28
N THR A 119 -2.40 18.62 -9.32
CA THR A 119 -1.95 18.51 -10.71
C THR A 119 -1.79 19.88 -11.34
N GLY A 120 -0.77 20.04 -12.17
CA GLY A 120 -0.52 21.31 -12.86
C GLY A 120 0.44 21.14 -14.03
N ASP A 121 0.44 22.13 -14.93
CA ASP A 121 1.27 22.15 -16.14
C ASP A 121 2.12 23.43 -16.27
N GLY A 122 1.73 24.49 -15.57
CA GLY A 122 2.30 25.82 -15.72
C GLY A 122 3.30 26.21 -14.63
N VAL A 123 4.09 27.24 -14.94
CA VAL A 123 4.98 27.89 -13.95
C VAL A 123 4.20 28.39 -12.74
N ASN A 124 2.96 28.81 -12.96
CA ASN A 124 2.05 29.32 -11.93
C ASN A 124 1.56 28.25 -10.95
N ASP A 125 1.71 26.97 -11.29
CA ASP A 125 1.30 25.82 -10.46
C ASP A 125 2.43 25.33 -9.55
N ALA A 126 3.68 25.69 -9.88
CA ALA A 126 4.86 25.18 -9.18
C ALA A 126 4.84 25.34 -7.66
N PRO A 127 4.40 26.48 -7.09
CA PRO A 127 4.30 26.60 -5.63
C PRO A 127 3.28 25.63 -5.02
N ALA A 128 2.11 25.46 -5.65
CA ALA A 128 1.06 24.54 -5.20
C ALA A 128 1.46 23.07 -5.39
N LEU A 129 2.14 22.73 -6.51
CA LEU A 129 2.72 21.40 -6.76
C LEU A 129 3.72 21.03 -5.67
N ARG A 130 4.62 21.93 -5.31
CA ARG A 130 5.64 21.69 -4.27
C ARG A 130 5.04 21.59 -2.87
N GLN A 131 3.97 22.33 -2.57
CA GLN A 131 3.30 22.31 -1.28
C GLN A 131 2.44 21.06 -1.08
N ALA A 132 1.85 20.54 -2.13
CA ALA A 132 0.98 19.36 -2.07
C ALA A 132 1.69 18.16 -1.43
N SER A 133 0.92 17.23 -0.88
CA SER A 133 1.46 15.97 -0.37
C SER A 133 2.02 15.11 -1.51
N ILE A 134 1.46 15.26 -2.73
CA ILE A 134 1.96 14.70 -3.98
C ILE A 134 1.72 15.71 -5.09
N GLY A 135 2.78 16.31 -5.62
CA GLY A 135 2.73 17.15 -6.82
C GLY A 135 2.82 16.29 -8.08
N VAL A 136 1.93 16.53 -9.05
CA VAL A 136 1.87 15.78 -10.31
C VAL A 136 1.91 16.76 -11.49
N ALA A 137 3.00 16.77 -12.27
CA ALA A 137 3.13 17.61 -13.44
C ALA A 137 2.75 16.87 -14.73
N MET A 138 2.23 17.62 -15.71
CA MET A 138 2.04 17.11 -17.07
C MET A 138 3.38 16.94 -17.78
N GLY A 139 3.57 15.84 -18.49
CA GLY A 139 4.85 15.50 -19.13
C GLY A 139 5.01 16.15 -20.49
N ARG A 140 3.97 16.12 -21.32
CA ARG A 140 3.99 16.67 -22.69
C ARG A 140 3.66 18.16 -22.68
N GLY A 141 2.61 18.55 -21.99
CA GLY A 141 2.15 19.94 -21.90
C GLY A 141 2.79 20.72 -20.78
N GLY A 142 3.44 20.07 -19.81
CA GLY A 142 4.01 20.71 -18.63
C GLY A 142 5.31 21.44 -18.92
N THR A 143 5.47 22.62 -18.27
CA THR A 143 6.73 23.35 -18.27
C THR A 143 7.79 22.65 -17.42
N GLU A 144 9.07 22.87 -17.70
CA GLU A 144 10.16 22.29 -16.90
C GLU A 144 10.08 22.75 -15.43
N VAL A 145 9.61 23.97 -15.17
CA VAL A 145 9.42 24.49 -13.82
C VAL A 145 8.35 23.71 -13.06
N ALA A 146 7.26 23.32 -13.72
CA ALA A 146 6.22 22.48 -13.11
C ALA A 146 6.75 21.06 -12.83
N LYS A 147 7.50 20.48 -13.79
CA LYS A 147 8.13 19.16 -13.63
C LYS A 147 9.16 19.13 -12.50
N ASP A 148 9.98 20.14 -12.37
CA ASP A 148 10.98 20.27 -11.31
C ASP A 148 10.35 20.48 -9.91
N ALA A 149 9.13 21.03 -9.87
CA ALA A 149 8.39 21.25 -8.64
C ALA A 149 7.57 20.02 -8.18
N ALA A 150 7.31 19.07 -9.08
CA ALA A 150 6.42 17.94 -8.84
C ALA A 150 7.20 16.70 -8.38
N ASP A 151 6.52 15.82 -7.64
CA ASP A 151 7.03 14.50 -7.23
C ASP A 151 6.89 13.47 -8.35
N MET A 152 5.89 13.66 -9.23
CA MET A 152 5.57 12.75 -10.33
C MET A 152 5.33 13.52 -11.63
N VAL A 153 5.65 12.88 -12.75
CA VAL A 153 5.39 13.43 -14.09
C VAL A 153 4.55 12.44 -14.88
N LEU A 154 3.39 12.90 -15.38
CA LEU A 154 2.49 12.12 -16.24
C LEU A 154 2.98 12.15 -17.69
N VAL A 155 3.49 11.04 -18.18
CA VAL A 155 4.05 10.94 -19.54
C VAL A 155 2.99 11.11 -20.63
N ASP A 156 1.74 10.76 -20.35
CA ASP A 156 0.60 10.77 -21.30
C ASP A 156 -0.32 11.97 -21.16
N ASP A 157 -0.17 12.78 -20.09
CA ASP A 157 -1.04 13.90 -19.72
C ASP A 157 -2.51 13.48 -19.55
N ASP A 158 -2.74 12.27 -19.03
CA ASP A 158 -4.08 11.75 -18.81
C ASP A 158 -4.39 11.62 -17.31
N PHE A 159 -5.50 12.24 -16.87
CA PHE A 159 -5.98 12.15 -15.50
C PHE A 159 -6.30 10.71 -15.07
N ALA A 160 -6.71 9.84 -16.01
CA ALA A 160 -6.95 8.43 -15.73
C ALA A 160 -5.70 7.70 -15.22
N THR A 161 -4.50 8.16 -15.63
CA THR A 161 -3.24 7.61 -15.13
C THR A 161 -3.01 7.93 -13.66
N ILE A 162 -3.54 9.04 -13.13
CA ILE A 162 -3.49 9.35 -11.69
C ILE A 162 -4.38 8.39 -10.91
N GLU A 163 -5.59 8.12 -11.40
CA GLU A 163 -6.49 7.14 -10.79
C GLU A 163 -5.83 5.75 -10.74
N ALA A 164 -5.25 5.31 -11.86
CA ALA A 164 -4.51 4.06 -11.93
C ALA A 164 -3.31 4.03 -10.96
N ALA A 165 -2.59 5.16 -10.79
CA ALA A 165 -1.50 5.28 -9.83
C ALA A 165 -1.98 5.16 -8.37
N VAL A 166 -3.16 5.70 -8.06
CA VAL A 166 -3.78 5.53 -6.73
C VAL A 166 -4.15 4.06 -6.50
N GLU A 167 -4.72 3.39 -7.49
CA GLU A 167 -5.05 1.97 -7.39
C GLU A 167 -3.80 1.12 -7.15
N GLU A 168 -2.73 1.36 -7.93
CA GLU A 168 -1.44 0.68 -7.74
C GLU A 168 -0.84 0.98 -6.37
N GLY A 169 -0.84 2.25 -5.94
CA GLY A 169 -0.33 2.65 -4.62
C GLY A 169 -1.05 1.94 -3.48
N ARG A 170 -2.37 1.78 -3.56
CA ARG A 170 -3.15 0.98 -2.60
C ARG A 170 -2.74 -0.48 -2.61
N GLY A 171 -2.52 -1.07 -3.80
CA GLY A 171 -2.04 -2.43 -3.96
C GLY A 171 -0.65 -2.65 -3.35
N VAL A 172 0.28 -1.74 -3.62
CA VAL A 172 1.63 -1.76 -3.04
C VAL A 172 1.58 -1.64 -1.52
N PHE A 173 0.75 -0.75 -0.98
CA PHE A 173 0.58 -0.60 0.46
C PHE A 173 0.02 -1.87 1.12
N ASP A 174 -0.98 -2.51 0.49
CA ASP A 174 -1.52 -3.78 0.98
C ASP A 174 -0.46 -4.88 0.99
N ASN A 175 0.32 -4.99 -0.08
CA ASN A 175 1.38 -5.99 -0.19
C ASN A 175 2.52 -5.73 0.80
N LEU A 176 2.89 -4.45 1.03
CA LEU A 176 3.83 -4.07 2.07
C LEU A 176 3.32 -4.45 3.47
N THR A 177 2.04 -4.22 3.74
CA THR A 177 1.42 -4.60 5.02
C THR A 177 1.42 -6.12 5.21
N LYS A 178 1.16 -6.90 4.15
CA LYS A 178 1.26 -8.37 4.16
C LYS A 178 2.69 -8.81 4.48
N PHE A 179 3.69 -8.20 3.85
CA PHE A 179 5.11 -8.46 4.11
C PHE A 179 5.49 -8.16 5.56
N ILE A 180 5.11 -7.00 6.09
CA ILE A 180 5.38 -6.62 7.50
C ILE A 180 4.70 -7.61 8.46
N THR A 181 3.46 -8.00 8.16
CA THR A 181 2.71 -8.97 8.97
C THR A 181 3.36 -10.34 8.98
N TRP A 182 4.04 -10.73 7.90
CA TRP A 182 4.78 -11.97 7.79
C TRP A 182 6.14 -11.89 8.49
N THR A 183 6.94 -10.86 8.22
CA THR A 183 8.35 -10.79 8.65
C THR A 183 8.54 -10.45 10.13
N LEU A 184 7.67 -9.60 10.72
CA LEU A 184 7.85 -9.20 12.12
C LEU A 184 7.72 -10.35 13.11
N PRO A 185 6.67 -11.21 13.06
CA PRO A 185 6.53 -12.30 14.01
C PRO A 185 7.65 -13.33 13.90
N THR A 186 8.13 -13.59 12.67
CA THR A 186 9.16 -14.60 12.42
C THR A 186 10.51 -14.12 12.98
N ASN A 187 10.94 -12.91 12.66
CA ASN A 187 12.18 -12.33 13.17
C ASN A 187 12.15 -12.15 14.72
N ILE A 188 11.01 -11.77 15.28
CA ILE A 188 10.84 -11.70 16.74
C ILE A 188 10.95 -13.10 17.35
N GLY A 189 10.33 -14.12 16.73
CA GLY A 189 10.44 -15.51 17.17
C GLY A 189 11.88 -16.01 17.19
N GLU A 190 12.65 -15.73 16.14
CA GLU A 190 14.08 -16.07 16.06
C GLU A 190 14.92 -15.41 17.17
N GLY A 191 14.68 -14.11 17.40
CA GLY A 191 15.36 -13.39 18.49
C GLY A 191 14.97 -13.91 19.88
N LEU A 192 13.66 -14.16 20.07
CA LEU A 192 13.15 -14.64 21.36
C LEU A 192 13.65 -16.03 21.73
N VAL A 193 13.78 -16.96 20.78
CA VAL A 193 14.29 -18.31 21.09
C VAL A 193 15.72 -18.27 21.61
N ILE A 194 16.56 -17.36 21.10
CA ILE A 194 17.92 -17.14 21.63
C ILE A 194 17.86 -16.53 23.03
N LEU A 195 17.05 -15.49 23.23
CA LEU A 195 16.92 -14.84 24.54
C LEU A 195 16.41 -15.81 25.61
N VAL A 196 15.43 -16.64 25.28
CA VAL A 196 14.89 -17.68 26.18
C VAL A 196 15.98 -18.71 26.50
N ALA A 197 16.76 -19.17 25.53
CA ALA A 197 17.84 -20.11 25.74
C ALA A 197 18.93 -19.55 26.68
N ILE A 198 19.34 -18.30 26.46
CA ILE A 198 20.33 -17.63 27.33
C ILE A 198 19.79 -17.46 28.75
N ALA A 199 18.55 -17.00 28.89
CA ALA A 199 17.91 -16.79 30.20
C ALA A 199 17.75 -18.11 30.98
N ALA A 200 17.47 -19.22 30.28
CA ALA A 200 17.36 -20.55 30.85
C ALA A 200 18.72 -21.23 31.12
N GLY A 201 19.84 -20.65 30.66
CA GLY A 201 21.16 -21.28 30.75
C GLY A 201 21.25 -22.56 29.92
N ALA A 202 20.43 -22.71 28.88
CA ALA A 202 20.33 -23.90 28.05
C ALA A 202 21.14 -23.77 26.75
N ALA A 203 21.35 -24.88 26.06
CA ALA A 203 21.95 -24.87 24.73
C ALA A 203 21.10 -24.10 23.76
N LEU A 204 21.72 -23.31 22.86
CA LEU A 204 20.98 -22.57 21.83
C LEU A 204 20.30 -23.53 20.84
N PRO A 205 18.99 -23.48 20.68
CA PRO A 205 18.29 -24.29 19.68
C PRO A 205 18.65 -23.93 18.23
N ILE A 206 19.11 -22.72 18.02
CA ILE A 206 19.54 -22.21 16.71
C ILE A 206 20.77 -21.31 16.89
N LEU A 207 21.71 -21.36 15.95
CA LEU A 207 22.92 -20.54 15.97
C LEU A 207 22.72 -19.24 15.22
N PRO A 208 23.43 -18.15 15.56
CA PRO A 208 23.36 -16.88 14.83
C PRO A 208 23.66 -17.01 13.35
N THR A 209 24.59 -17.88 12.94
CA THR A 209 24.89 -18.16 11.53
C THR A 209 23.73 -18.84 10.80
N GLN A 210 22.98 -19.68 11.50
CA GLN A 210 21.79 -20.34 10.97
C GLN A 210 20.63 -19.34 10.83
N ILE A 211 20.45 -18.42 11.76
CA ILE A 211 19.48 -17.31 11.64
C ILE A 211 19.83 -16.41 10.44
N LEU A 212 21.10 -16.11 10.24
CA LEU A 212 21.54 -15.33 9.08
C LEU A 212 21.15 -16.03 7.76
N TRP A 213 21.32 -17.36 7.69
CA TRP A 213 20.88 -18.16 6.54
C TRP A 213 19.37 -18.06 6.34
N ILE A 214 18.56 -18.27 7.39
CA ILE A 214 17.11 -18.16 7.31
C ILE A 214 16.75 -16.78 6.74
N ASN A 215 17.14 -15.70 7.42
CA ASN A 215 16.78 -14.35 7.04
C ASN A 215 17.18 -13.97 5.61
N MET A 216 18.37 -14.38 5.16
CA MET A 216 18.81 -14.13 3.78
C MET A 216 17.96 -14.88 2.75
N THR A 217 17.67 -16.16 3.00
CA THR A 217 16.98 -17.00 2.03
C THR A 217 15.48 -16.75 2.05
N THR A 218 14.85 -16.65 3.21
CA THR A 218 13.40 -16.47 3.32
C THR A 218 12.95 -15.07 2.93
N ALA A 219 13.72 -14.02 3.23
CA ALA A 219 13.39 -12.67 2.79
C ALA A 219 13.31 -12.58 1.27
N VAL A 220 14.24 -13.21 0.54
CA VAL A 220 14.31 -13.19 -0.91
C VAL A 220 13.35 -14.21 -1.54
N ALA A 221 13.35 -15.46 -1.06
CA ALA A 221 12.57 -16.52 -1.67
C ALA A 221 11.08 -16.54 -1.23
N LEU A 222 10.76 -16.05 -0.03
CA LEU A 222 9.40 -16.03 0.49
C LEU A 222 8.84 -14.61 0.59
N GLY A 223 9.50 -13.74 1.37
CA GLY A 223 8.99 -12.40 1.69
C GLY A 223 8.78 -11.53 0.45
N LEU A 224 9.77 -11.48 -0.45
CA LEU A 224 9.69 -10.68 -1.68
C LEU A 224 8.53 -11.14 -2.58
N MET A 225 8.11 -12.40 -2.51
CA MET A 225 7.02 -12.92 -3.34
C MET A 225 5.66 -12.32 -2.96
N LEU A 226 5.51 -11.78 -1.76
CA LEU A 226 4.30 -11.03 -1.37
C LEU A 226 4.15 -9.69 -2.11
N ALA A 227 5.23 -9.13 -2.64
CA ALA A 227 5.16 -7.93 -3.48
C ALA A 227 4.42 -8.18 -4.81
N PHE A 228 4.36 -9.43 -5.25
CA PHE A 228 3.67 -9.85 -6.48
C PHE A 228 2.25 -10.40 -6.23
N GLU A 229 1.71 -10.23 -5.02
CA GLU A 229 0.31 -10.60 -4.78
C GLU A 229 -0.62 -9.70 -5.60
N PRO A 230 -1.63 -10.30 -6.25
CA PRO A 230 -2.62 -9.51 -6.99
C PRO A 230 -3.37 -8.57 -6.04
N LYS A 231 -3.84 -7.46 -6.61
CA LYS A 231 -4.70 -6.50 -5.88
C LYS A 231 -5.94 -7.21 -5.34
N GLU A 232 -6.36 -6.80 -4.15
CA GLU A 232 -7.61 -7.32 -3.58
C GLU A 232 -8.83 -6.72 -4.30
N ASP A 233 -9.89 -7.52 -4.46
CA ASP A 233 -11.15 -7.06 -5.03
C ASP A 233 -11.70 -5.86 -4.26
N GLY A 234 -12.19 -4.86 -4.98
CA GLY A 234 -12.79 -3.67 -4.38
C GLY A 234 -11.78 -2.69 -3.78
N ILE A 235 -10.51 -2.73 -4.20
CA ILE A 235 -9.47 -1.81 -3.69
C ILE A 235 -9.85 -0.33 -3.92
N MET A 236 -10.61 -0.03 -4.98
CA MET A 236 -11.13 1.30 -5.33
C MET A 236 -12.58 1.54 -4.85
N THR A 237 -13.12 0.71 -3.97
CA THR A 237 -14.44 0.93 -3.35
C THR A 237 -14.36 1.16 -1.83
N ARG A 238 -13.16 1.15 -1.27
CA ARG A 238 -12.92 1.46 0.14
C ARG A 238 -12.43 2.89 0.33
N PRO A 239 -12.77 3.57 1.45
CA PRO A 239 -12.30 4.93 1.72
C PRO A 239 -10.77 4.97 1.85
N PRO A 240 -10.15 6.16 1.70
CA PRO A 240 -8.75 6.38 1.99
C PRO A 240 -8.41 5.97 3.44
N ARG A 241 -7.18 5.49 3.62
CA ARG A 241 -6.67 5.19 4.95
C ARG A 241 -6.48 6.50 5.72
N ASP A 242 -6.84 6.50 7.01
CA ASP A 242 -6.48 7.58 7.92
C ASP A 242 -4.95 7.67 8.05
N PRO A 243 -4.32 8.82 7.73
CA PRO A 243 -2.88 9.02 7.87
C PRO A 243 -2.38 8.81 9.30
N GLY A 244 -3.19 9.12 10.31
CA GLY A 244 -2.87 8.94 11.72
C GLY A 244 -2.92 7.49 12.20
N GLN A 245 -3.46 6.56 11.40
CA GLN A 245 -3.57 5.16 11.79
C GLN A 245 -2.21 4.47 11.75
N PRO A 246 -1.71 3.91 12.89
CA PRO A 246 -0.42 3.23 12.93
C PRO A 246 -0.42 1.98 12.04
N LEU A 247 0.73 1.66 11.44
CA LEU A 247 0.92 0.41 10.71
C LEU A 247 0.76 -0.81 11.61
N LEU A 248 1.28 -0.71 12.85
CA LEU A 248 1.14 -1.74 13.87
C LEU A 248 -0.19 -1.57 14.62
N THR A 249 -1.27 -2.06 14.04
CA THR A 249 -2.57 -2.09 14.70
C THR A 249 -2.56 -3.07 15.89
N ARG A 250 -3.47 -2.90 16.86
CA ARG A 250 -3.63 -3.84 18.00
C ARG A 250 -3.83 -5.28 17.51
N ALA A 251 -4.56 -5.43 16.42
CA ALA A 251 -4.78 -6.71 15.75
C ALA A 251 -3.47 -7.34 15.28
N LEU A 252 -2.60 -6.55 14.63
CA LEU A 252 -1.30 -7.03 14.15
C LEU A 252 -0.36 -7.36 15.31
N VAL A 253 -0.33 -6.53 16.36
CA VAL A 253 0.45 -6.82 17.58
C VAL A 253 0.02 -8.13 18.22
N GLY A 254 -1.29 -8.39 18.35
CA GLY A 254 -1.80 -9.68 18.87
C GLY A 254 -1.34 -10.87 18.01
N ARG A 255 -1.34 -10.73 16.68
CA ARG A 255 -0.85 -11.77 15.75
C ARG A 255 0.66 -11.98 15.87
N ILE A 256 1.43 -10.89 16.00
CA ILE A 256 2.87 -10.97 16.24
C ILE A 256 3.15 -11.79 17.50
N LEU A 257 2.50 -11.47 18.61
CA LEU A 257 2.68 -12.20 19.87
C LEU A 257 2.29 -13.68 19.74
N LEU A 258 1.15 -13.97 19.09
CA LEU A 258 0.70 -15.34 18.86
C LEU A 258 1.71 -16.15 18.07
N VAL A 259 2.10 -15.66 16.88
CA VAL A 259 2.98 -16.42 15.96
C VAL A 259 4.39 -16.56 16.54
N SER A 260 4.96 -15.48 17.10
CA SER A 260 6.28 -15.54 17.74
C SER A 260 6.29 -16.52 18.92
N SER A 261 5.24 -16.52 19.74
CA SER A 261 5.15 -17.47 20.86
C SER A 261 5.04 -18.92 20.39
N LEU A 262 4.25 -19.18 19.34
CA LEU A 262 4.12 -20.52 18.74
C LEU A 262 5.44 -20.99 18.11
N LEU A 263 6.19 -20.09 17.46
CA LEU A 263 7.49 -20.38 16.90
C LEU A 263 8.50 -20.75 18.00
N VAL A 264 8.57 -19.96 19.07
CA VAL A 264 9.46 -20.22 20.20
C VAL A 264 9.11 -21.54 20.87
N ALA A 265 7.82 -21.74 21.20
CA ALA A 265 7.36 -22.98 21.86
C ALA A 265 7.59 -24.22 21.01
N GLY A 266 7.26 -24.15 19.70
CA GLY A 266 7.43 -25.27 18.76
C GLY A 266 8.91 -25.60 18.54
N SER A 267 9.74 -24.57 18.34
CA SER A 267 11.18 -24.75 18.14
C SER A 267 11.88 -25.32 19.39
N TRP A 268 11.53 -24.78 20.56
CA TRP A 268 12.06 -25.26 21.83
C TRP A 268 11.63 -26.71 22.08
N TRP A 269 10.31 -26.99 21.94
CA TRP A 269 9.80 -28.35 22.13
C TRP A 269 10.45 -29.36 21.19
N LEU A 270 10.60 -29.04 19.90
CA LEU A 270 11.22 -29.95 18.93
C LEU A 270 12.69 -30.18 19.25
N PHE A 271 13.43 -29.11 19.59
CA PHE A 271 14.83 -29.20 19.94
C PHE A 271 15.07 -30.12 21.15
N GLU A 272 14.33 -29.93 22.25
CA GLU A 272 14.44 -30.76 23.45
C GLU A 272 13.97 -32.20 23.18
N TRP A 273 12.90 -32.36 22.40
CA TRP A 273 12.41 -33.69 22.01
C TRP A 273 13.47 -34.49 21.26
N GLU A 274 14.14 -33.92 20.25
CA GLU A 274 15.16 -34.59 19.47
C GLU A 274 16.36 -34.99 20.37
N LEU A 275 16.82 -34.09 21.24
CA LEU A 275 17.88 -34.38 22.18
C LEU A 275 17.52 -35.53 23.16
N ALA A 276 16.27 -35.50 23.69
CA ALA A 276 15.81 -36.53 24.60
C ALA A 276 15.67 -37.91 23.94
N ASN A 277 15.50 -37.93 22.60
CA ASN A 277 15.41 -39.16 21.83
C ASN A 277 16.74 -39.59 21.17
N GLY A 278 17.85 -38.99 21.60
CA GLY A 278 19.21 -39.44 21.24
C GLY A 278 19.80 -38.76 20.00
N ALA A 279 19.15 -37.74 19.45
CA ALA A 279 19.71 -36.93 18.38
C ALA A 279 20.97 -36.15 18.90
N THR A 280 21.90 -35.93 18.02
CA THR A 280 23.04 -35.08 18.29
C THR A 280 22.63 -33.60 18.35
N LEU A 281 23.45 -32.77 19.01
CA LEU A 281 23.17 -31.33 19.09
C LEU A 281 23.08 -30.66 17.70
N PRO A 282 23.91 -30.99 16.69
CA PRO A 282 23.72 -30.50 15.32
C PRO A 282 22.38 -30.95 14.67
N GLU A 283 21.94 -32.18 14.87
CA GLU A 283 20.66 -32.66 14.35
C GLU A 283 19.48 -31.92 14.98
N ALA A 284 19.46 -31.76 16.29
CA ALA A 284 18.43 -31.03 17.01
C ALA A 284 18.35 -29.55 16.56
N ARG A 285 19.50 -28.90 16.36
CA ARG A 285 19.57 -27.53 15.81
C ARG A 285 19.07 -27.46 14.38
N THR A 286 19.42 -28.45 13.54
CA THR A 286 18.95 -28.51 12.15
C THR A 286 17.44 -28.72 12.09
N ALA A 287 16.88 -29.50 13.02
CA ALA A 287 15.43 -29.65 13.15
C ALA A 287 14.76 -28.31 13.50
N ALA A 288 15.28 -27.59 14.49
CA ALA A 288 14.76 -26.28 14.86
C ALA A 288 14.87 -25.26 13.71
N LEU A 289 16.02 -25.20 13.01
CA LEU A 289 16.24 -24.36 11.83
C LEU A 289 15.18 -24.62 10.75
N ASN A 290 14.99 -25.89 10.39
CA ASN A 290 14.01 -26.25 9.37
C ASN A 290 12.56 -26.01 9.82
N LEU A 291 12.27 -26.11 11.13
CA LEU A 291 10.97 -25.76 11.68
C LEU A 291 10.65 -24.28 11.47
N PHE A 292 11.59 -23.36 11.73
CA PHE A 292 11.37 -21.94 11.46
C PHE A 292 10.97 -21.71 10.01
N VAL A 293 11.74 -22.24 9.07
CA VAL A 293 11.47 -22.02 7.63
C VAL A 293 10.16 -22.66 7.16
N VAL A 294 9.85 -23.86 7.65
CA VAL A 294 8.56 -24.50 7.29
C VAL A 294 7.39 -23.71 7.85
N VAL A 295 7.47 -23.25 9.11
CA VAL A 295 6.43 -22.41 9.71
C VAL A 295 6.31 -21.07 8.95
N GLU A 296 7.42 -20.44 8.58
CA GLU A 296 7.43 -19.23 7.76
C GLU A 296 6.74 -19.45 6.41
N ALA A 297 7.03 -20.57 5.73
CA ALA A 297 6.39 -20.90 4.46
C ALA A 297 4.88 -21.14 4.63
N PHE A 298 4.43 -21.86 5.65
CA PHE A 298 3.00 -22.02 5.95
C PHE A 298 2.33 -20.69 6.33
N TYR A 299 3.00 -19.86 7.15
CA TYR A 299 2.50 -18.58 7.57
C TYR A 299 2.43 -17.58 6.41
N LEU A 300 3.35 -17.67 5.43
CA LEU A 300 3.31 -16.89 4.21
C LEU A 300 1.96 -17.02 3.49
N PHE A 301 1.45 -18.25 3.33
CA PHE A 301 0.13 -18.46 2.73
C PHE A 301 -1.00 -17.81 3.54
N SER A 302 -0.86 -17.77 4.85
CA SER A 302 -1.81 -17.05 5.72
C SER A 302 -1.72 -15.53 5.56
N CYS A 303 -0.56 -14.97 5.21
CA CYS A 303 -0.36 -13.53 5.04
C CYS A 303 -0.77 -12.99 3.66
N ARG A 304 -1.11 -13.85 2.70
CA ARG A 304 -1.55 -13.45 1.35
C ARG A 304 -2.80 -12.57 1.34
N SER A 305 -3.65 -12.68 2.34
CA SER A 305 -4.68 -11.70 2.67
C SER A 305 -4.75 -11.52 4.18
N LEU A 306 -5.00 -10.30 4.62
CA LEU A 306 -5.12 -9.98 6.05
C LEU A 306 -6.50 -10.34 6.61
N THR A 307 -7.52 -10.42 5.76
CA THR A 307 -8.92 -10.60 6.12
C THR A 307 -9.50 -11.94 5.66
N ARG A 308 -9.12 -12.41 4.46
CA ARG A 308 -9.66 -13.64 3.86
C ARG A 308 -8.77 -14.85 4.14
N SER A 309 -9.37 -16.04 4.13
CA SER A 309 -8.61 -17.29 4.19
C SER A 309 -7.81 -17.51 2.90
N ALA A 310 -6.61 -18.09 3.02
CA ALA A 310 -5.76 -18.46 1.88
C ALA A 310 -6.48 -19.36 0.84
N TRP A 311 -7.43 -20.17 1.29
CA TRP A 311 -8.21 -21.07 0.43
C TRP A 311 -9.18 -20.32 -0.50
N HIS A 312 -9.68 -19.15 -0.09
CA HIS A 312 -10.57 -18.32 -0.91
C HIS A 312 -9.85 -17.55 -2.01
N ILE A 313 -8.55 -17.26 -1.82
CA ILE A 313 -7.73 -16.54 -2.80
C ILE A 313 -7.24 -17.50 -3.90
N GLY A 314 -7.19 -18.81 -3.61
CA GLY A 314 -6.60 -19.81 -4.48
C GLY A 314 -5.07 -19.89 -4.33
N LEU A 315 -4.54 -21.08 -4.12
CA LEU A 315 -3.12 -21.29 -3.81
C LEU A 315 -2.18 -20.89 -4.96
N PHE A 316 -2.65 -20.93 -6.19
CA PHE A 316 -1.84 -20.79 -7.41
C PHE A 316 -2.04 -19.43 -8.13
N THR A 317 -2.75 -18.48 -7.55
CA THR A 317 -2.99 -17.15 -8.16
C THR A 317 -1.71 -16.33 -8.27
N ASN A 318 -0.77 -16.49 -7.33
CA ASN A 318 0.56 -15.90 -7.40
C ASN A 318 1.59 -16.96 -7.78
N ARG A 319 1.99 -16.99 -9.06
CA ARG A 319 3.00 -17.94 -9.56
C ARG A 319 4.39 -17.73 -8.94
N TRP A 320 4.74 -16.50 -8.63
CA TRP A 320 6.03 -16.15 -8.04
C TRP A 320 6.17 -16.74 -6.63
N LEU A 321 5.09 -16.78 -5.88
CA LEU A 321 5.08 -17.41 -4.55
C LEU A 321 5.41 -18.90 -4.63
N ILE A 322 4.91 -19.63 -5.65
CA ILE A 322 5.24 -21.03 -5.85
C ILE A 322 6.73 -21.19 -6.19
N VAL A 323 7.25 -20.34 -7.09
CA VAL A 323 8.69 -20.34 -7.41
C VAL A 323 9.52 -20.07 -6.14
N GLY A 324 9.12 -19.10 -5.33
CA GLY A 324 9.78 -18.79 -4.08
C GLY A 324 9.79 -19.94 -3.08
N VAL A 325 8.64 -20.60 -2.86
CA VAL A 325 8.52 -21.74 -1.95
C VAL A 325 9.38 -22.92 -2.43
N VAL A 326 9.39 -23.23 -3.74
CA VAL A 326 10.24 -24.28 -4.31
C VAL A 326 11.72 -23.92 -4.14
N THR A 327 12.11 -22.67 -4.42
CA THR A 327 13.49 -22.20 -4.23
C THR A 327 13.92 -22.36 -2.77
N GLN A 328 13.05 -21.96 -1.82
CA GLN A 328 13.33 -22.10 -0.40
C GLN A 328 13.44 -23.56 0.02
N ALA A 329 12.55 -24.43 -0.48
CA ALA A 329 12.62 -25.87 -0.20
C ALA A 329 13.97 -26.46 -0.66
N VAL A 330 14.44 -26.10 -1.86
CA VAL A 330 15.75 -26.51 -2.37
C VAL A 330 16.86 -25.97 -1.48
N ALA A 331 16.82 -24.70 -1.06
CA ALA A 331 17.79 -24.10 -0.17
C ALA A 331 17.86 -24.86 1.19
N GLN A 332 16.71 -25.28 1.73
CA GLN A 332 16.66 -26.07 2.98
C GLN A 332 17.22 -27.48 2.80
N LEU A 333 16.97 -28.13 1.68
CA LEU A 333 17.62 -29.43 1.38
C LEU A 333 19.13 -29.28 1.26
N VAL A 334 19.60 -28.19 0.64
CA VAL A 334 21.03 -27.89 0.50
C VAL A 334 21.70 -27.72 1.87
N ILE A 335 21.16 -26.87 2.75
CA ILE A 335 21.76 -26.64 4.09
C ILE A 335 21.68 -27.88 4.98
N THR A 336 20.65 -28.72 4.80
CA THR A 336 20.44 -29.91 5.62
C THR A 336 21.32 -31.07 5.19
N TYR A 337 21.54 -31.27 3.87
CA TYR A 337 22.16 -32.50 3.38
C TYR A 337 23.49 -32.33 2.66
N LEU A 338 23.88 -31.09 2.27
CA LEU A 338 25.17 -30.91 1.59
C LEU A 338 26.32 -30.82 2.61
N PRO A 339 27.34 -31.73 2.56
CA PRO A 339 28.41 -31.76 3.57
C PRO A 339 29.18 -30.44 3.79
N ALA A 340 29.41 -29.69 2.72
CA ALA A 340 30.03 -28.37 2.80
C ALA A 340 29.19 -27.38 3.63
N MET A 341 27.87 -27.38 3.46
CA MET A 341 26.95 -26.55 4.23
C MET A 341 26.86 -27.00 5.69
N ASN A 342 26.87 -28.33 5.91
CA ASN A 342 26.85 -28.88 7.26
C ASN A 342 28.09 -28.41 8.05
N THR A 343 29.26 -28.34 7.40
CA THR A 343 30.51 -27.83 8.04
C THR A 343 30.40 -26.33 8.35
N VAL A 344 29.91 -25.53 7.42
CA VAL A 344 29.83 -24.06 7.57
C VAL A 344 28.79 -23.65 8.60
N PHE A 345 27.61 -24.25 8.55
CA PHE A 345 26.44 -23.85 9.36
C PHE A 345 26.23 -24.75 10.58
N GLN A 346 27.12 -25.76 10.82
CA GLN A 346 27.01 -26.74 11.91
C GLN A 346 25.63 -27.44 11.90
N THR A 347 25.16 -27.83 10.70
CA THR A 347 23.94 -28.59 10.49
C THR A 347 24.25 -30.07 10.33
N ALA A 348 23.23 -30.91 10.37
CA ALA A 348 23.33 -32.35 10.15
C ALA A 348 22.12 -32.88 9.37
N PRO A 349 22.26 -33.98 8.61
CA PRO A 349 21.13 -34.61 7.93
C PRO A 349 20.02 -35.02 8.90
N LEU A 350 18.77 -34.87 8.45
CA LEU A 350 17.57 -35.23 9.21
C LEU A 350 16.90 -36.47 8.61
N ASP A 351 16.33 -37.32 9.44
CA ASP A 351 15.50 -38.43 9.01
C ASP A 351 14.05 -37.98 8.67
N ALA A 352 13.30 -38.88 8.02
CA ALA A 352 11.92 -38.62 7.61
C ALA A 352 10.96 -38.36 8.81
N GLY A 353 11.26 -38.96 9.97
CA GLY A 353 10.46 -38.77 11.18
C GLY A 353 10.56 -37.35 11.73
N VAL A 354 11.78 -36.75 11.68
CA VAL A 354 11.98 -35.35 12.04
C VAL A 354 11.19 -34.43 11.09
N TRP A 355 11.28 -34.66 9.78
CA TRP A 355 10.52 -33.88 8.81
C TRP A 355 9.01 -33.96 9.05
N LEU A 356 8.48 -35.14 9.37
CA LEU A 356 7.06 -35.30 9.68
C LEU A 356 6.64 -34.45 10.87
N ARG A 357 7.46 -34.42 11.94
CA ARG A 357 7.22 -33.55 13.12
C ARG A 357 7.25 -32.08 12.77
N ILE A 358 8.23 -31.64 11.96
CA ILE A 358 8.35 -30.27 11.48
C ILE A 358 7.11 -29.86 10.73
N PHE A 359 6.65 -30.64 9.74
CA PHE A 359 5.45 -30.36 8.98
C PHE A 359 4.17 -30.38 9.84
N ALA A 360 4.09 -31.31 10.79
CA ALA A 360 2.94 -31.36 11.73
C ALA A 360 2.84 -30.06 12.57
N ILE A 361 3.95 -29.56 13.09
CA ILE A 361 3.97 -28.29 13.82
C ILE A 361 3.62 -27.13 12.89
N GLY A 362 4.14 -27.10 11.66
CA GLY A 362 3.80 -26.08 10.67
C GLY A 362 2.31 -26.01 10.38
N VAL A 363 1.66 -27.17 10.22
CA VAL A 363 0.20 -27.28 10.04
C VAL A 363 -0.53 -26.77 11.28
N LEU A 364 -0.11 -27.13 12.49
CA LEU A 364 -0.74 -26.68 13.74
C LEU A 364 -0.68 -25.15 13.88
N VAL A 365 0.48 -24.54 13.58
CA VAL A 365 0.62 -23.07 13.59
C VAL A 365 -0.30 -22.43 12.54
N SER A 366 -0.37 -23.01 11.34
CA SER A 366 -1.27 -22.50 10.29
C SER A 366 -2.75 -22.57 10.70
N LEU A 367 -3.16 -23.66 11.36
CA LEU A 367 -4.51 -23.80 11.90
C LEU A 367 -4.80 -22.79 13.03
N ALA A 368 -3.84 -22.53 13.92
CA ALA A 368 -3.98 -21.54 14.98
C ALA A 368 -4.16 -20.13 14.40
N VAL A 369 -3.37 -19.75 13.38
CA VAL A 369 -3.53 -18.48 12.68
C VAL A 369 -4.86 -18.41 11.92
N GLY A 370 -5.28 -19.51 11.32
CA GLY A 370 -6.59 -19.62 10.66
C GLY A 370 -7.75 -19.41 11.62
N ALA A 371 -7.68 -20.01 12.82
CA ALA A 371 -8.67 -19.85 13.88
C ALA A 371 -8.71 -18.40 14.40
N GLU A 372 -7.54 -17.76 14.59
CA GLU A 372 -7.45 -16.35 14.98
C GLU A 372 -8.15 -15.44 13.96
N LYS A 373 -7.91 -15.65 12.66
CA LYS A 373 -8.57 -14.87 11.61
C LYS A 373 -10.09 -15.07 11.61
N TRP A 374 -10.53 -16.32 11.79
CA TRP A 374 -11.96 -16.62 11.82
C TRP A 374 -12.68 -15.99 13.02
N LEU A 375 -12.04 -15.97 14.18
CA LEU A 375 -12.57 -15.30 15.38
C LEU A 375 -12.72 -13.79 15.14
N ARG A 376 -11.71 -13.15 14.59
CA ARG A 376 -11.74 -11.70 14.29
C ARG A 376 -12.74 -11.30 13.19
N ALA A 377 -13.02 -12.19 12.24
CA ALA A 377 -14.01 -11.91 11.21
C ALA A 377 -15.47 -11.89 11.75
N ARG A 378 -15.65 -12.27 13.00
CA ARG A 378 -16.96 -12.29 13.71
C ARG A 378 -17.15 -11.12 14.68
N GLU A 379 -16.08 -10.39 15.01
CA GLU A 379 -16.09 -9.14 15.76
C GLU A 379 -16.35 -7.94 14.83
#